data_61875a18fd531639a99d1570f8bd7d60
#
_entry.id   61875a18fd531639a99d1570f8bd7d60
#
_cell.length_a   1.000
_cell.length_b   1.000
_cell.length_c   1.000
_cell.angle_alpha   90.00
_cell.angle_beta   90.00
_cell.angle_gamma   90.00
#
_symmetry.space_group_name_H-M   'P 1'
#
loop_
_entity.id
_entity.type
_entity.pdbx_description
1 polymer ?
#
loop_
_entity_poly.entity_id
_entity_poly.type
_entity_poly.pdbx_seq_one_letter_code
_entity_poly.pdbx_strand_id
1 'polypeptide(L)'
;MKRNFFIMIVILLIAACNGNSDNNNEQRSITVLPFQSPCFTMEQTLCLVTKTGASDQTNMIANEIIGFEHLWGYTYDITVIVKEITPPPADGSNKSFTLKSVDNKSEDEVGTIYEISSVELLDRTITKEDSVYFFIGKEFSCENLDLCESLLGMNNSGGIVDIQFEYIGDGEISLKSWM
;
A
#
# COMPACT_ATOMS: atom_id res chain seq x y z
N MET A 1 -30.64 -78.24 6.76
CA MET A 1 -30.77 -76.94 6.12
C MET A 1 -30.46 -75.87 7.15
N LYS A 2 -29.25 -75.31 7.15
CA LYS A 2 -28.79 -74.22 8.06
C LYS A 2 -28.86 -72.94 7.29
N ARG A 3 -29.72 -71.99 7.70
CA ARG A 3 -29.90 -70.68 7.14
C ARG A 3 -29.01 -69.71 7.93
N ASN A 4 -27.90 -69.27 7.29
CA ASN A 4 -27.03 -68.21 7.82
C ASN A 4 -27.71 -66.87 7.59
N PHE A 5 -27.96 -66.14 8.69
CA PHE A 5 -28.48 -64.79 8.71
C PHE A 5 -27.29 -63.85 8.79
N PHE A 6 -26.98 -63.18 7.69
CA PHE A 6 -25.90 -62.22 7.59
C PHE A 6 -26.46 -60.86 8.06
N ILE A 7 -26.09 -60.42 9.25
CA ILE A 7 -26.43 -59.09 9.74
C ILE A 7 -25.42 -58.12 9.19
N MET A 8 -25.87 -57.27 8.27
CA MET A 8 -25.10 -56.18 7.67
C MET A 8 -25.19 -54.95 8.60
N ILE A 9 -24.13 -54.68 9.34
CA ILE A 9 -24.03 -53.49 10.18
C ILE A 9 -23.62 -52.32 9.26
N VAL A 10 -24.57 -51.43 8.99
CA VAL A 10 -24.31 -50.16 8.32
C VAL A 10 -23.79 -49.19 9.36
N ILE A 11 -22.48 -48.91 9.33
CA ILE A 11 -21.87 -47.85 10.13
C ILE A 11 -22.12 -46.53 9.41
N LEU A 12 -23.05 -45.72 9.93
CA LEU A 12 -23.22 -44.32 9.52
C LEU A 12 -22.04 -43.50 10.08
N LEU A 13 -21.08 -43.16 9.22
CA LEU A 13 -20.07 -42.13 9.51
C LEU A 13 -20.75 -40.77 9.45
N ILE A 14 -21.10 -40.24 10.60
CA ILE A 14 -21.51 -38.84 10.72
C ILE A 14 -20.21 -37.97 10.64
N ALA A 15 -19.91 -37.45 9.47
CA ALA A 15 -18.91 -36.40 9.34
C ALA A 15 -19.47 -35.14 10.00
N ALA A 16 -19.07 -34.89 11.24
CA ALA A 16 -19.29 -33.62 11.91
C ALA A 16 -18.38 -32.60 11.24
N CYS A 17 -18.92 -31.85 10.30
CA CYS A 17 -18.32 -30.55 9.89
C CYS A 17 -18.41 -29.64 11.10
N ASN A 18 -17.35 -29.55 11.90
CA ASN A 18 -17.15 -28.47 12.83
C ASN A 18 -16.84 -27.20 11.99
N GLY A 19 -17.88 -26.51 11.56
CA GLY A 19 -17.81 -25.16 11.08
C GLY A 19 -17.53 -24.21 12.24
N ASN A 20 -16.28 -24.09 12.69
CA ASN A 20 -15.85 -22.92 13.44
C ASN A 20 -15.61 -21.80 12.44
N SER A 21 -16.66 -21.10 12.09
CA SER A 21 -16.63 -19.82 11.42
C SER A 21 -16.73 -18.73 12.48
N ASP A 22 -15.59 -18.25 12.98
CA ASP A 22 -15.51 -16.95 13.66
C ASP A 22 -14.06 -16.44 13.69
N ASN A 23 -13.39 -16.48 12.55
CA ASN A 23 -12.25 -15.62 12.30
C ASN A 23 -12.40 -15.04 10.91
N ASN A 24 -13.01 -13.85 10.82
CA ASN A 24 -13.04 -13.01 9.62
C ASN A 24 -11.63 -12.49 9.26
N ASN A 25 -10.62 -13.34 9.40
CA ASN A 25 -9.24 -13.07 9.06
C ASN A 25 -8.97 -13.63 7.66
N GLU A 26 -9.23 -12.83 6.64
CA GLU A 26 -8.87 -13.19 5.27
C GLU A 26 -7.36 -12.98 5.08
N GLN A 27 -6.65 -13.99 4.60
CA GLN A 27 -5.28 -13.82 4.15
C GLN A 27 -5.27 -13.40 2.68
N ARG A 28 -4.48 -12.38 2.35
CA ARG A 28 -4.38 -11.85 1.00
C ARG A 28 -2.92 -11.58 0.66
N SER A 29 -2.50 -12.05 -0.52
CA SER A 29 -1.21 -11.68 -1.11
C SER A 29 -1.40 -10.42 -1.95
N ILE A 30 -0.53 -9.45 -1.74
CA ILE A 30 -0.52 -8.17 -2.47
C ILE A 30 0.92 -7.81 -2.83
N THR A 31 1.08 -7.16 -3.99
CA THR A 31 2.34 -6.52 -4.37
C THR A 31 2.23 -5.04 -4.04
N VAL A 32 3.15 -4.52 -3.23
CA VAL A 32 3.29 -3.09 -2.94
C VAL A 32 4.32 -2.52 -3.89
N LEU A 33 3.93 -1.47 -4.63
CA LEU A 33 4.79 -0.83 -5.63
C LEU A 33 5.89 0.02 -4.97
N PRO A 34 6.97 0.34 -5.69
CA PRO A 34 8.16 0.98 -5.14
C PRO A 34 7.99 2.46 -4.80
N PHE A 35 6.81 3.02 -5.04
CA PHE A 35 6.46 4.41 -4.75
C PHE A 35 5.08 4.51 -4.11
N GLN A 36 4.84 5.63 -3.46
CA GLN A 36 3.55 6.00 -2.90
C GLN A 36 2.91 7.10 -3.75
N SER A 37 1.59 7.24 -3.68
CA SER A 37 0.84 8.26 -4.39
C SER A 37 -0.05 9.04 -3.43
N PRO A 38 -0.27 10.34 -3.66
CA PRO A 38 -1.21 11.11 -2.87
C PRO A 38 -2.61 10.50 -2.88
N CYS A 39 -3.23 10.49 -1.74
CA CYS A 39 -4.63 10.14 -1.57
C CYS A 39 -5.25 11.00 -0.47
N PHE A 40 -6.56 10.98 -0.39
CA PHE A 40 -7.29 11.74 0.62
C PHE A 40 -7.91 10.80 1.65
N THR A 41 -7.63 11.11 2.90
CA THR A 41 -8.36 10.61 4.06
C THR A 41 -9.06 11.81 4.71
N MET A 42 -8.74 12.17 5.94
CA MET A 42 -9.11 13.47 6.51
C MET A 42 -8.21 14.60 5.96
N GLU A 43 -6.98 14.24 5.61
CA GLU A 43 -5.97 15.11 5.02
C GLU A 43 -5.35 14.42 3.81
N GLN A 44 -4.64 15.18 2.95
CA GLN A 44 -3.80 14.60 1.91
C GLN A 44 -2.64 13.85 2.56
N THR A 45 -2.48 12.60 2.16
CA THR A 45 -1.42 11.71 2.67
C THR A 45 -0.82 10.88 1.55
N LEU A 46 0.29 10.20 1.81
CA LEU A 46 0.86 9.21 0.90
C LEU A 46 0.25 7.84 1.17
N CYS A 47 -0.37 7.28 0.15
CA CYS A 47 -0.94 5.94 0.15
C CYS A 47 -0.01 4.94 -0.52
N LEU A 48 0.01 3.71 -0.01
CA LEU A 48 0.64 2.60 -0.70
C LEU A 48 -0.11 2.29 -1.99
N VAL A 49 0.61 2.22 -3.09
CA VAL A 49 0.07 1.75 -4.37
C VAL A 49 0.29 0.25 -4.44
N THR A 50 -0.79 -0.51 -4.64
CA THR A 50 -0.74 -1.96 -4.57
C THR A 50 -1.38 -2.62 -5.79
N LYS A 51 -0.97 -3.86 -6.08
CA LYS A 51 -1.61 -4.76 -7.05
C LYS A 51 -2.05 -6.04 -6.35
N THR A 52 -3.11 -6.66 -6.85
CA THR A 52 -3.62 -7.93 -6.35
C THR A 52 -3.68 -8.94 -7.48
N GLY A 53 -2.95 -10.05 -7.35
CA GLY A 53 -2.88 -11.09 -8.39
C GLY A 53 -2.20 -10.61 -9.67
N ALA A 54 -2.56 -11.24 -10.81
CA ALA A 54 -2.01 -10.92 -12.12
C ALA A 54 -2.70 -9.72 -12.82
N SER A 55 -3.51 -8.96 -12.09
CA SER A 55 -4.19 -7.77 -12.62
C SER A 55 -3.22 -6.59 -12.69
N ASP A 56 -3.24 -5.87 -13.82
CA ASP A 56 -2.53 -4.59 -13.94
C ASP A 56 -3.25 -3.45 -13.18
N GLN A 57 -4.43 -3.74 -12.62
CA GLN A 57 -5.20 -2.76 -11.87
C GLN A 57 -4.53 -2.47 -10.53
N THR A 58 -4.24 -1.20 -10.30
CA THR A 58 -3.70 -0.70 -9.04
C THR A 58 -4.82 -0.33 -8.07
N ASN A 59 -4.54 -0.52 -6.78
CA ASN A 59 -5.39 -0.07 -5.68
C ASN A 59 -4.54 0.77 -4.73
N MET A 60 -5.17 1.66 -3.99
CA MET A 60 -4.49 2.43 -2.94
C MET A 60 -4.92 1.94 -1.56
N ILE A 61 -3.94 1.79 -0.68
CA ILE A 61 -4.16 1.53 0.73
C ILE A 61 -3.77 2.80 1.48
N ALA A 62 -4.78 3.51 2.00
CA ALA A 62 -4.61 4.73 2.77
C ALA A 62 -4.20 4.47 4.22
N ASN A 63 -4.54 3.30 4.74
CA ASN A 63 -4.23 2.92 6.10
C ASN A 63 -2.84 2.26 6.15
N GLU A 64 -2.18 2.43 7.27
CA GLU A 64 -0.98 1.68 7.59
C GLU A 64 -1.25 0.17 7.56
N ILE A 65 -0.30 -0.59 7.00
CA ILE A 65 -0.25 -2.04 7.19
C ILE A 65 0.54 -2.29 8.46
N ILE A 66 -0.13 -2.67 9.53
CA ILE A 66 0.50 -2.88 10.85
C ILE A 66 1.67 -3.85 10.73
N GLY A 67 2.86 -3.42 11.13
CA GLY A 67 4.09 -4.20 11.08
C GLY A 67 4.81 -4.21 9.72
N PHE A 68 4.38 -3.36 8.77
CA PHE A 68 5.05 -3.17 7.49
C PHE A 68 5.58 -1.75 7.36
N GLU A 69 6.83 -1.63 6.93
CA GLU A 69 7.48 -0.36 6.61
C GLU A 69 7.82 -0.32 5.12
N HIS A 70 7.34 0.70 4.43
CA HIS A 70 7.59 0.91 3.01
C HIS A 70 8.81 1.80 2.80
N LEU A 71 9.72 1.37 1.95
CA LEU A 71 10.82 2.18 1.44
C LEU A 71 10.60 2.44 -0.05
N TRP A 72 10.77 3.68 -0.49
CA TRP A 72 10.77 4.02 -1.91
C TRP A 72 11.89 3.26 -2.63
N GLY A 73 11.65 2.92 -3.89
CA GLY A 73 12.62 2.13 -4.67
C GLY A 73 12.52 0.63 -4.46
N TYR A 74 11.63 0.16 -3.59
CA TYR A 74 11.47 -1.27 -3.34
C TYR A 74 10.05 -1.75 -3.64
N THR A 75 9.96 -2.78 -4.49
CA THR A 75 8.72 -3.55 -4.68
C THR A 75 8.69 -4.69 -3.67
N TYR A 76 7.55 -4.90 -3.02
CA TYR A 76 7.36 -5.95 -2.04
C TYR A 76 6.20 -6.85 -2.46
N ASP A 77 6.42 -8.18 -2.45
CA ASP A 77 5.32 -9.14 -2.40
C ASP A 77 5.13 -9.53 -0.93
N ILE A 78 3.95 -9.24 -0.40
CA ILE A 78 3.61 -9.48 1.00
C ILE A 78 2.31 -10.26 1.14
N THR A 79 2.24 -11.04 2.20
CA THR A 79 0.98 -11.63 2.67
C THR A 79 0.48 -10.83 3.87
N VAL A 80 -0.78 -10.39 3.80
CA VAL A 80 -1.44 -9.65 4.88
C VAL A 80 -2.64 -10.40 5.42
N ILE A 81 -2.95 -10.15 6.68
CA ILE A 81 -4.22 -10.54 7.31
C ILE A 81 -5.14 -9.33 7.22
N VAL A 82 -6.28 -9.51 6.56
CA VAL A 82 -7.32 -8.48 6.41
C VAL A 82 -8.43 -8.78 7.42
N LYS A 83 -8.80 -7.77 8.21
CA LYS A 83 -9.94 -7.83 9.15
C LYS A 83 -10.92 -6.74 8.83
N GLU A 84 -12.21 -7.08 8.89
CA GLU A 84 -13.27 -6.07 8.86
C GLU A 84 -13.40 -5.41 10.23
N ILE A 85 -13.51 -4.08 10.23
CA ILE A 85 -13.74 -3.27 11.43
C ILE A 85 -15.24 -3.11 11.59
N THR A 86 -15.78 -3.59 12.70
CA THR A 86 -17.22 -3.51 13.01
C THR A 86 -17.41 -2.89 14.39
N PRO A 87 -18.15 -1.78 14.53
CA PRO A 87 -18.74 -0.97 13.46
C PRO A 87 -17.67 -0.27 12.62
N PRO A 88 -17.93 0.02 11.34
CA PRO A 88 -16.97 0.76 10.51
C PRO A 88 -16.77 2.18 11.06
N PRO A 89 -15.55 2.75 11.00
CA PRO A 89 -15.32 4.14 11.35
C PRO A 89 -16.09 5.06 10.38
N ALA A 90 -16.48 6.25 10.86
CA ALA A 90 -17.25 7.21 10.07
C ALA A 90 -16.44 7.72 8.85
N ASP A 91 -15.14 7.94 9.05
CA ASP A 91 -14.26 8.59 8.08
C ASP A 91 -13.00 7.73 7.83
N GLY A 92 -13.15 6.46 7.47
CA GLY A 92 -12.00 5.60 7.23
C GLY A 92 -12.33 4.28 6.55
N SER A 93 -11.30 3.50 6.26
CA SER A 93 -11.48 2.15 5.73
C SER A 93 -12.16 1.25 6.77
N ASN A 94 -13.14 0.48 6.33
CA ASN A 94 -13.74 -0.58 7.14
C ASN A 94 -12.83 -1.82 7.28
N LYS A 95 -11.59 -1.76 6.77
CA LYS A 95 -10.63 -2.86 6.81
C LYS A 95 -9.34 -2.42 7.48
N SER A 96 -8.78 -3.29 8.29
CA SER A 96 -7.41 -3.20 8.79
C SER A 96 -6.54 -4.27 8.13
N PHE A 97 -5.27 -3.91 7.95
CA PHE A 97 -4.27 -4.79 7.34
C PHE A 97 -3.15 -5.00 8.35
N THR A 98 -2.75 -6.26 8.54
CA THR A 98 -1.61 -6.63 9.38
C THR A 98 -0.67 -7.47 8.55
N LEU A 99 0.61 -7.13 8.52
CA LEU A 99 1.63 -7.93 7.85
C LEU A 99 1.69 -9.32 8.47
N LYS A 100 1.64 -10.35 7.63
CA LYS A 100 1.92 -11.73 8.02
C LYS A 100 3.34 -12.12 7.64
N SER A 101 3.75 -11.84 6.40
CA SER A 101 5.08 -12.13 5.87
C SER A 101 5.45 -11.17 4.74
N VAL A 102 6.74 -10.89 4.58
CA VAL A 102 7.34 -10.36 3.36
C VAL A 102 7.84 -11.58 2.60
N ASP A 103 7.20 -11.86 1.46
CA ASP A 103 7.46 -13.06 0.66
C ASP A 103 8.59 -12.79 -0.35
N ASN A 104 8.68 -11.55 -0.86
CA ASN A 104 9.76 -11.07 -1.72
C ASN A 104 9.99 -9.57 -1.50
N LYS A 105 11.21 -9.11 -1.72
CA LYS A 105 11.60 -7.70 -1.78
C LYS A 105 12.61 -7.54 -2.91
N SER A 106 12.33 -6.66 -3.85
CA SER A 106 13.23 -6.31 -4.95
C SER A 106 13.45 -4.81 -5.00
N GLU A 107 14.67 -4.41 -5.23
CA GLU A 107 15.08 -3.02 -5.37
C GLU A 107 15.08 -2.64 -6.86
N ASP A 108 14.59 -1.44 -7.17
CA ASP A 108 14.67 -0.87 -8.50
C ASP A 108 16.09 -0.36 -8.77
N GLU A 109 16.43 -0.21 -10.05
CA GLU A 109 17.70 0.36 -10.44
C GLU A 109 17.74 1.87 -10.11
N VAL A 110 18.89 2.34 -9.60
CA VAL A 110 19.14 3.78 -9.42
C VAL A 110 18.97 4.49 -10.77
N GLY A 111 18.26 5.61 -10.77
CA GLY A 111 17.86 6.34 -11.98
C GLY A 111 16.44 5.99 -12.46
N THR A 112 15.74 5.05 -11.80
CA THR A 112 14.32 4.77 -12.09
C THR A 112 13.48 6.01 -11.79
N ILE A 113 12.60 6.38 -12.74
CA ILE A 113 11.71 7.54 -12.60
C ILE A 113 10.34 7.09 -12.14
N TYR A 114 9.84 7.72 -11.08
CA TYR A 114 8.48 7.59 -10.59
C TYR A 114 7.68 8.83 -10.98
N GLU A 115 6.63 8.62 -11.74
CA GLU A 115 5.70 9.68 -12.14
C GLU A 115 4.47 9.63 -11.23
N ILE A 116 4.24 10.73 -10.52
CA ILE A 116 3.09 10.94 -9.65
C ILE A 116 2.20 11.99 -10.31
N SER A 117 1.12 11.50 -10.92
CA SER A 117 0.23 12.38 -11.70
C SER A 117 -0.88 12.96 -10.85
N SER A 118 -1.36 14.15 -11.29
CA SER A 118 -2.52 14.84 -10.73
C SER A 118 -2.39 15.16 -9.25
N VAL A 119 -1.23 15.62 -8.82
CA VAL A 119 -0.96 16.07 -7.46
C VAL A 119 -1.57 17.44 -7.22
N GLU A 120 -2.51 17.56 -6.30
CA GLU A 120 -3.05 18.84 -5.87
C GLU A 120 -2.11 19.50 -4.86
N LEU A 121 -1.71 20.76 -5.13
CA LEU A 121 -0.78 21.52 -4.31
C LEU A 121 -1.51 22.25 -3.16
N LEU A 122 -1.67 21.52 -2.05
CA LEU A 122 -2.22 22.03 -0.79
C LEU A 122 -1.11 22.57 0.12
N ASP A 123 -1.47 23.05 1.30
CA ASP A 123 -0.55 23.70 2.24
C ASP A 123 0.61 22.80 2.71
N ARG A 124 0.42 21.48 2.70
CA ARG A 124 1.41 20.49 3.19
C ARG A 124 1.92 19.56 2.09
N THR A 125 1.60 19.82 0.83
CA THR A 125 2.03 18.96 -0.28
C THR A 125 3.53 19.04 -0.50
N ILE A 126 4.06 20.26 -0.58
CA ILE A 126 5.50 20.52 -0.68
C ILE A 126 5.89 21.42 0.48
N THR A 127 6.76 20.94 1.34
CA THR A 127 7.25 21.71 2.47
C THR A 127 8.78 21.73 2.51
N LYS A 128 9.32 22.71 3.25
CA LYS A 128 10.76 22.83 3.47
C LYS A 128 11.01 23.13 4.95
N GLU A 129 11.88 22.35 5.55
CA GLU A 129 12.37 22.59 6.91
C GLU A 129 13.88 22.74 6.84
N ASP A 130 14.39 23.88 7.24
CA ASP A 130 15.79 24.29 7.05
C ASP A 130 16.20 24.21 5.55
N SER A 131 16.95 23.19 5.16
CA SER A 131 17.40 22.94 3.79
C SER A 131 16.85 21.63 3.20
N VAL A 132 15.96 20.94 3.92
CA VAL A 132 15.39 19.66 3.54
C VAL A 132 14.00 19.88 2.96
N TYR A 133 13.72 19.26 1.81
CA TYR A 133 12.42 19.33 1.14
C TYR A 133 11.61 18.07 1.42
N PHE A 134 10.29 18.25 1.49
CA PHE A 134 9.36 17.14 1.74
C PHE A 134 8.19 17.18 0.76
N PHE A 135 7.82 15.99 0.30
CA PHE A 135 6.61 15.74 -0.47
C PHE A 135 5.63 14.95 0.39
N ILE A 136 4.62 15.62 0.92
CA ILE A 136 3.62 15.03 1.85
C ILE A 136 4.33 14.25 2.98
N GLY A 137 5.36 14.88 3.57
CA GLY A 137 6.17 14.28 4.66
C GLY A 137 7.29 13.32 4.22
N LYS A 138 7.37 12.92 2.95
CA LYS A 138 8.51 12.15 2.42
C LYS A 138 9.64 13.09 2.02
N GLU A 139 10.80 12.91 2.63
CA GLU A 139 12.01 13.65 2.28
C GLU A 139 12.43 13.37 0.82
N PHE A 140 12.85 14.41 0.11
CA PHE A 140 13.48 14.29 -1.20
C PHE A 140 14.63 15.29 -1.37
N SER A 141 15.58 14.93 -2.21
CA SER A 141 16.73 15.76 -2.53
C SER A 141 16.49 16.62 -3.79
N CYS A 142 17.28 17.68 -3.91
CA CYS A 142 17.21 18.65 -4.99
C CYS A 142 18.57 18.82 -5.65
N GLU A 143 18.75 18.26 -6.84
CA GLU A 143 19.93 18.56 -7.64
C GLU A 143 19.85 19.95 -8.26
N ASN A 144 18.65 20.40 -8.62
CA ASN A 144 18.37 21.73 -9.15
C ASN A 144 17.54 22.53 -8.14
N LEU A 145 18.18 23.42 -7.40
CA LEU A 145 17.52 24.26 -6.39
C LEU A 145 16.43 25.16 -6.97
N ASP A 146 16.63 25.72 -8.18
CA ASP A 146 15.62 26.57 -8.81
C ASP A 146 14.35 25.79 -9.12
N LEU A 147 14.47 24.51 -9.50
CA LEU A 147 13.34 23.64 -9.76
C LEU A 147 12.55 23.38 -8.47
N CYS A 148 13.24 23.06 -7.37
CA CYS A 148 12.59 22.79 -6.08
C CYS A 148 11.97 24.05 -5.47
N GLU A 149 12.65 25.20 -5.54
CA GLU A 149 12.11 26.47 -5.04
C GLU A 149 10.89 26.91 -5.86
N SER A 150 10.88 26.65 -7.19
CA SER A 150 9.73 26.96 -8.03
C SER A 150 8.52 26.09 -7.66
N LEU A 151 8.71 24.77 -7.41
CA LEU A 151 7.65 23.88 -6.96
C LEU A 151 7.16 24.27 -5.56
N LEU A 152 8.08 24.58 -4.63
CA LEU A 152 7.74 25.06 -3.29
C LEU A 152 6.93 26.36 -3.35
N GLY A 153 7.28 27.27 -4.25
CA GLY A 153 6.55 28.54 -4.46
C GLY A 153 5.12 28.36 -4.97
N MET A 154 4.80 27.21 -5.57
CA MET A 154 3.45 26.85 -6.01
C MET A 154 2.64 26.14 -4.93
N ASN A 155 3.26 25.76 -3.81
CA ASN A 155 2.54 25.09 -2.71
C ASN A 155 1.36 25.93 -2.22
N ASN A 156 0.29 25.27 -1.79
CA ASN A 156 -0.97 25.91 -1.35
C ASN A 156 -1.68 26.76 -2.43
N SER A 157 -1.36 26.57 -3.72
CA SER A 157 -2.06 27.25 -4.81
C SER A 157 -3.39 26.58 -5.20
N GLY A 158 -3.60 25.33 -4.80
CA GLY A 158 -4.69 24.49 -5.30
C GLY A 158 -4.49 24.07 -6.76
N GLY A 159 -3.31 24.33 -7.36
CA GLY A 159 -2.94 23.84 -8.67
C GLY A 159 -2.78 22.33 -8.71
N ILE A 160 -2.95 21.74 -9.88
CA ILE A 160 -2.73 20.30 -10.10
C ILE A 160 -1.51 20.16 -10.99
N VAL A 161 -0.55 19.35 -10.59
CA VAL A 161 0.72 19.13 -11.28
C VAL A 161 1.05 17.64 -11.37
N ASP A 162 1.88 17.28 -12.34
CA ASP A 162 2.55 15.99 -12.41
C ASP A 162 3.98 16.16 -11.91
N ILE A 163 4.43 15.29 -11.02
CA ILE A 163 5.76 15.35 -10.40
C ILE A 163 6.52 14.08 -10.74
N GLN A 164 7.77 14.22 -11.16
CA GLN A 164 8.68 13.11 -11.39
C GLN A 164 9.79 13.10 -10.35
N PHE A 165 9.92 11.97 -9.67
CA PHE A 165 11.04 11.68 -8.78
C PHE A 165 11.96 10.63 -9.39
N GLU A 166 13.24 10.80 -9.25
CA GLU A 166 14.26 9.81 -9.59
C GLU A 166 14.68 9.05 -8.33
N TYR A 167 14.70 7.73 -8.40
CA TYR A 167 15.26 6.90 -7.33
C TYR A 167 16.78 7.01 -7.33
N ILE A 168 17.37 7.35 -6.19
CA ILE A 168 18.81 7.56 -6.03
C ILE A 168 19.49 6.54 -5.10
N GLY A 169 18.74 5.49 -4.69
CA GLY A 169 19.23 4.42 -3.82
C GLY A 169 18.77 4.55 -2.37
N ASP A 170 18.88 3.46 -1.60
CA ASP A 170 18.63 3.41 -0.15
C ASP A 170 17.27 3.99 0.32
N GLY A 171 16.25 3.95 -0.52
CA GLY A 171 14.94 4.51 -0.21
C GLY A 171 14.83 6.02 -0.43
N GLU A 172 15.87 6.64 -0.98
CA GLU A 172 15.94 8.08 -1.25
C GLU A 172 15.49 8.41 -2.67
N ILE A 173 14.92 9.59 -2.83
CA ILE A 173 14.44 10.12 -4.10
C ILE A 173 14.90 11.57 -4.30
N SER A 174 15.04 11.97 -5.56
CA SER A 174 15.37 13.34 -5.98
C SER A 174 14.31 13.89 -6.92
N LEU A 175 13.94 15.16 -6.79
CA LEU A 175 13.03 15.81 -7.73
C LEU A 175 13.70 15.94 -9.10
N LYS A 176 13.06 15.37 -10.13
CA LYS A 176 13.56 15.40 -11.52
C LYS A 176 12.88 16.47 -12.36
N SER A 177 11.56 16.54 -12.28
CA SER A 177 10.75 17.53 -13.00
C SER A 177 9.35 17.66 -12.40
N TRP A 178 8.65 18.72 -12.74
CA TRP A 178 7.22 18.90 -12.52
C TRP A 178 6.60 19.77 -13.62
N MET A 179 5.30 19.60 -13.89
CA MET A 179 4.56 20.36 -14.90
C MET A 179 3.09 20.52 -14.54
#